data_1b40fde24b38e2d4b0bc3af15dd6aab3
#
_entry.id   1b40fde24b38e2d4b0bc3af15dd6aab3
#
_cell.length_a   1.000
_cell.length_b   1.000
_cell.length_c   1.000
_cell.angle_alpha   90.00
_cell.angle_beta   90.00
_cell.angle_gamma   90.00
#
_symmetry.space_group_name_H-M   'P 1'
#
loop_
_entity.id
_entity.type
_entity.pdbx_description
1 polymer ?
#
loop_
_entity_poly.entity_id
_entity_poly.type
_entity_poly.pdbx_seq_one_letter_code
_entity_poly.pdbx_strand_id
1 'polypeptide(L)'
;MSVQAASTPWEHAPETPDELHAWLIEHLSIVVVREAIVEGHSAPFEYLCHAFFEDRSPRDCVVWANRGGGKTFYAAVATLLDMVFKPGIEIRILGGSLEQSKRMHAHLRDLFAVEPFQELLDGRITERRIRLLNGSGVELLAQSQTSVRGTRVQKLRCDELELFDREVWEAAQLTTRAMGRGENSVRGSIECFSTMHVPYGLMHELIEQSGDGTTPRRVFKWGVVDVLDACDETHQCVSDDGPCPLAPECAGLAKARRHRPTAPAEVPGHMGIDDAIALKRRVGSETWNSEMLCLRPQRSECVLPEFDDRAHIVDAIPESAGSGVCIAGMDFGIRSPTVVLFARVDATGAVWVEREYVQSDRPLDEHIGVIRSHEPTVAWIGVDPAGRQRGLQTGISDIQAMRHAGLVVKDRRLGLHEGLKLIRARLRPADGGPRLYILRSCERLIESIRKYHYPRGQPFCDSPEKDGHDHCVDALRYMLTNLDKGYTSEQENYIVAGG
;
A
#
# COMPACT_ATOMS: atom_id res chain seq x y z
N MET A 1 25.98 9.20 -49.68
CA MET A 1 25.48 9.60 -48.37
C MET A 1 25.81 8.46 -47.41
N SER A 2 26.84 8.64 -46.58
CA SER A 2 27.20 7.67 -45.56
C SER A 2 26.11 7.70 -44.47
N VAL A 3 25.40 6.60 -44.34
CA VAL A 3 24.55 6.35 -43.17
C VAL A 3 25.51 6.32 -41.99
N GLN A 4 25.53 7.36 -41.17
CA GLN A 4 26.16 7.29 -39.86
C GLN A 4 25.47 6.13 -39.11
N ALA A 5 26.22 5.09 -38.80
CA ALA A 5 25.74 4.05 -37.92
C ALA A 5 25.34 4.74 -36.63
N ALA A 6 24.08 4.60 -36.21
CA ALA A 6 23.63 5.10 -34.93
C ALA A 6 24.51 4.46 -33.86
N SER A 7 25.14 5.27 -33.01
CA SER A 7 25.95 4.75 -31.90
C SER A 7 25.04 3.89 -31.01
N THR A 8 25.57 2.74 -30.59
CA THR A 8 24.80 1.87 -29.71
C THR A 8 24.67 2.51 -28.31
N PRO A 9 23.51 2.38 -27.63
CA PRO A 9 23.25 3.05 -26.35
C PRO A 9 24.28 2.82 -25.23
N TRP A 10 25.05 1.75 -25.34
CA TRP A 10 26.02 1.35 -24.32
C TRP A 10 27.49 1.68 -24.64
N GLU A 11 27.78 2.36 -25.76
CA GLU A 11 29.13 2.76 -26.11
C GLU A 11 29.71 3.81 -25.14
N HIS A 12 28.84 4.69 -24.66
CA HIS A 12 29.24 5.76 -23.76
C HIS A 12 28.33 5.80 -22.54
N ALA A 13 28.91 5.59 -21.35
CA ALA A 13 28.16 5.71 -20.12
C ALA A 13 27.89 7.19 -19.82
N PRO A 14 26.69 7.56 -19.37
CA PRO A 14 26.44 8.92 -18.89
C PRO A 14 27.37 9.30 -17.72
N GLU A 15 27.99 10.45 -17.81
CA GLU A 15 28.93 10.97 -16.78
C GLU A 15 28.29 11.99 -15.86
N THR A 16 27.20 12.62 -16.31
CA THR A 16 26.48 13.65 -15.56
C THR A 16 25.00 13.32 -15.41
N PRO A 17 24.31 13.89 -14.40
CA PRO A 17 22.86 13.75 -14.26
C PRO A 17 22.06 14.17 -15.50
N ASP A 18 22.51 15.23 -16.20
CA ASP A 18 21.82 15.69 -17.41
C ASP A 18 21.97 14.69 -18.55
N GLU A 19 23.17 14.13 -18.74
CA GLU A 19 23.40 13.05 -19.70
C GLU A 19 22.61 11.80 -19.36
N LEU A 20 22.53 11.41 -18.09
CA LEU A 20 21.73 10.27 -17.65
C LEU A 20 20.25 10.50 -17.98
N HIS A 21 19.71 11.68 -17.72
CA HIS A 21 18.33 11.99 -18.03
C HIS A 21 18.06 11.99 -19.55
N ALA A 22 18.96 12.59 -20.33
CA ALA A 22 18.88 12.58 -21.80
C ALA A 22 18.92 11.13 -22.33
N TRP A 23 19.82 10.32 -21.81
CA TRP A 23 19.96 8.91 -22.17
C TRP A 23 18.68 8.10 -21.92
N LEU A 24 18.02 8.30 -20.73
CA LEU A 24 16.76 7.65 -20.40
C LEU A 24 15.63 8.00 -21.37
N ILE A 25 15.58 9.27 -21.78
CA ILE A 25 14.57 9.73 -22.74
C ILE A 25 14.86 9.17 -24.14
N GLU A 26 16.09 9.28 -24.59
CA GLU A 26 16.49 8.91 -25.96
C GLU A 26 16.36 7.41 -26.21
N HIS A 27 16.83 6.59 -25.25
CA HIS A 27 16.95 5.15 -25.49
C HIS A 27 15.83 4.31 -24.87
N LEU A 28 15.14 4.82 -23.84
CA LEU A 28 14.05 4.09 -23.17
C LEU A 28 12.71 4.82 -23.22
N SER A 29 12.66 6.05 -23.77
CA SER A 29 11.48 6.92 -23.73
C SER A 29 10.94 7.14 -22.30
N ILE A 30 11.83 7.13 -21.32
CA ILE A 30 11.49 7.30 -19.91
C ILE A 30 11.78 8.73 -19.47
N VAL A 31 10.73 9.44 -19.07
CA VAL A 31 10.83 10.75 -18.44
C VAL A 31 10.70 10.57 -16.92
N VAL A 32 11.67 11.06 -16.16
CA VAL A 32 11.70 10.92 -14.69
C VAL A 32 11.60 12.29 -14.04
N VAL A 33 10.76 12.40 -13.03
CA VAL A 33 10.64 13.63 -12.22
C VAL A 33 11.98 13.97 -11.58
N ARG A 34 12.51 15.15 -11.90
CA ARG A 34 13.85 15.61 -11.46
C ARG A 34 13.85 16.48 -10.21
N GLU A 35 12.72 17.09 -9.90
CA GLU A 35 12.59 18.02 -8.79
C GLU A 35 11.43 17.63 -7.89
N ALA A 36 11.68 17.52 -6.60
CA ALA A 36 10.63 17.42 -5.61
C ALA A 36 9.90 18.77 -5.48
N ILE A 37 8.60 18.74 -5.30
CA ILE A 37 7.77 19.93 -5.11
C ILE A 37 7.30 20.10 -3.67
N VAL A 38 7.37 19.04 -2.86
CA VAL A 38 7.07 19.07 -1.44
C VAL A 38 8.37 19.30 -0.67
N GLU A 39 8.36 20.23 0.25
CA GLU A 39 9.53 20.54 1.08
C GLU A 39 10.01 19.33 1.89
N GLY A 40 11.31 19.08 1.89
CA GLY A 40 11.93 17.94 2.58
C GLY A 40 11.77 16.60 1.87
N HIS A 41 11.20 16.59 0.65
CA HIS A 41 11.16 15.41 -0.20
C HIS A 41 12.32 15.39 -1.19
N SER A 42 12.57 14.23 -1.78
CA SER A 42 13.50 13.99 -2.89
C SER A 42 12.72 13.74 -4.17
N ALA A 43 13.36 13.98 -5.31
CA ALA A 43 12.79 13.54 -6.59
C ALA A 43 13.18 12.08 -6.90
N PRO A 44 12.35 11.30 -7.61
CA PRO A 44 12.71 9.96 -8.07
C PRO A 44 14.04 9.91 -8.84
N PHE A 45 14.35 10.94 -9.62
CA PHE A 45 15.59 11.02 -10.38
C PHE A 45 16.83 11.10 -9.49
N GLU A 46 16.75 11.68 -8.28
CA GLU A 46 17.85 11.72 -7.33
C GLU A 46 18.27 10.32 -6.87
N TYR A 47 17.28 9.42 -6.70
CA TYR A 47 17.57 8.02 -6.41
C TYR A 47 18.32 7.35 -7.60
N LEU A 48 17.87 7.56 -8.85
CA LEU A 48 18.54 7.00 -10.03
C LEU A 48 19.98 7.47 -10.15
N CYS A 49 20.23 8.78 -9.94
CA CYS A 49 21.59 9.32 -9.91
C CYS A 49 22.43 8.65 -8.82
N HIS A 50 21.89 8.50 -7.61
CA HIS A 50 22.59 7.84 -6.50
C HIS A 50 22.94 6.38 -6.82
N ALA A 51 22.00 5.62 -7.34
CA ALA A 51 22.17 4.21 -7.66
C ALA A 51 23.18 4.00 -8.80
N PHE A 52 23.20 4.88 -9.80
CA PHE A 52 24.03 4.74 -10.99
C PHE A 52 25.45 5.26 -10.78
N PHE A 53 25.63 6.52 -10.33
CA PHE A 53 26.94 7.13 -10.20
C PHE A 53 27.73 6.64 -8.99
N GLU A 54 27.06 6.26 -7.89
CA GLU A 54 27.68 5.77 -6.65
C GLU A 54 28.76 6.71 -6.08
N ASP A 55 28.70 7.99 -6.43
CA ASP A 55 29.70 9.04 -6.12
C ASP A 55 29.68 9.47 -4.65
N ARG A 56 28.58 9.19 -3.93
CA ARG A 56 28.35 9.66 -2.56
C ARG A 56 28.19 8.50 -1.57
N SER A 57 28.77 8.68 -0.39
CA SER A 57 28.57 7.80 0.77
C SER A 57 27.48 8.37 1.68
N PRO A 58 26.65 7.53 2.32
CA PRO A 58 26.59 6.08 2.25
C PRO A 58 25.98 5.62 0.91
N ARG A 59 26.35 4.40 0.45
CA ARG A 59 25.80 3.80 -0.77
C ARG A 59 24.50 3.07 -0.53
N ASP A 60 24.36 2.49 0.65
CA ASP A 60 23.09 1.92 1.06
C ASP A 60 22.01 3.01 1.12
N CYS A 61 20.84 2.70 0.61
CA CYS A 61 19.76 3.65 0.62
C CYS A 61 18.41 3.04 0.95
N VAL A 62 17.50 3.91 1.38
CA VAL A 62 16.09 3.61 1.61
C VAL A 62 15.26 4.54 0.74
N VAL A 63 14.42 3.97 -0.09
CA VAL A 63 13.43 4.68 -0.91
C VAL A 63 12.08 4.54 -0.24
N TRP A 64 11.64 5.60 0.39
CA TRP A 64 10.32 5.74 0.98
C TRP A 64 9.41 6.51 0.02
N ALA A 65 8.63 5.80 -0.75
CA ALA A 65 7.79 6.43 -1.76
C ALA A 65 6.35 5.97 -1.67
N ASN A 66 5.44 6.79 -2.18
CA ASN A 66 4.02 6.48 -2.20
C ASN A 66 3.70 5.21 -3.00
N ARG A 67 2.53 4.62 -2.75
CA ARG A 67 1.97 3.58 -3.62
C ARG A 67 1.69 4.18 -5.01
N GLY A 68 2.13 3.48 -6.06
CA GLY A 68 2.12 4.03 -7.42
C GLY A 68 3.18 5.11 -7.69
N GLY A 69 4.08 5.41 -6.75
CA GLY A 69 5.16 6.39 -6.89
C GLY A 69 6.35 5.92 -7.74
N GLY A 70 6.26 4.77 -8.42
CA GLY A 70 7.28 4.30 -9.37
C GLY A 70 8.49 3.60 -8.73
N LYS A 71 8.54 3.38 -7.40
CA LYS A 71 9.72 2.81 -6.71
C LYS A 71 10.24 1.52 -7.32
N THR A 72 9.38 0.53 -7.56
CA THR A 72 9.74 -0.77 -8.18
C THR A 72 10.22 -0.60 -9.63
N PHE A 73 9.58 0.28 -10.38
CA PHE A 73 9.96 0.59 -11.76
C PHE A 73 11.34 1.29 -11.82
N TYR A 74 11.58 2.29 -10.98
CA TYR A 74 12.89 2.96 -10.93
C TYR A 74 14.01 2.04 -10.42
N ALA A 75 13.70 1.10 -9.54
CA ALA A 75 14.63 0.05 -9.14
C ALA A 75 14.98 -0.88 -10.33
N ALA A 76 14.02 -1.18 -11.21
CA ALA A 76 14.26 -1.92 -12.44
C ALA A 76 15.12 -1.10 -13.43
N VAL A 77 14.84 0.18 -13.60
CA VAL A 77 15.66 1.09 -14.44
C VAL A 77 17.10 1.15 -13.92
N ALA A 78 17.30 1.34 -12.61
CA ALA A 78 18.62 1.32 -11.99
C ALA A 78 19.34 -0.02 -12.19
N THR A 79 18.59 -1.14 -12.17
CA THR A 79 19.14 -2.48 -12.43
C THR A 79 19.60 -2.61 -13.89
N LEU A 80 18.82 -2.14 -14.86
CA LEU A 80 19.22 -2.13 -16.25
C LEU A 80 20.50 -1.31 -16.44
N LEU A 81 20.53 -0.07 -15.92
CA LEU A 81 21.71 0.81 -16.02
C LEU A 81 22.96 0.15 -15.43
N ASP A 82 22.87 -0.46 -14.25
CA ASP A 82 23.96 -1.18 -13.62
C ASP A 82 24.44 -2.35 -14.49
N MET A 83 23.53 -3.15 -15.03
CA MET A 83 23.87 -4.33 -15.87
C MET A 83 24.52 -3.92 -17.18
N VAL A 84 24.09 -2.81 -17.78
CA VAL A 84 24.61 -2.33 -19.05
C VAL A 84 26.02 -1.72 -18.87
N PHE A 85 26.17 -0.84 -17.88
CA PHE A 85 27.37 0.00 -17.74
C PHE A 85 28.39 -0.50 -16.72
N LYS A 86 28.08 -1.55 -15.94
CA LYS A 86 29.02 -2.16 -14.97
C LYS A 86 29.23 -3.65 -15.30
N PRO A 87 30.07 -3.98 -16.29
CA PRO A 87 30.26 -5.34 -16.76
C PRO A 87 30.60 -6.33 -15.64
N GLY A 88 29.94 -7.50 -15.66
CA GLY A 88 30.15 -8.57 -14.68
C GLY A 88 29.45 -8.34 -13.34
N ILE A 89 28.63 -7.30 -13.18
CA ILE A 89 27.89 -7.07 -11.93
C ILE A 89 26.86 -8.18 -11.69
N GLU A 90 26.81 -8.65 -10.45
CA GLU A 90 25.77 -9.57 -9.98
C GLU A 90 24.81 -8.85 -9.05
N ILE A 91 23.53 -8.90 -9.38
CA ILE A 91 22.45 -8.24 -8.66
C ILE A 91 21.46 -9.28 -8.16
N ARG A 92 20.92 -9.08 -6.98
CA ARG A 92 19.79 -9.88 -6.50
C ARG A 92 18.60 -8.96 -6.17
N ILE A 93 17.40 -9.46 -6.48
CA ILE A 93 16.14 -8.83 -6.13
C ILE A 93 15.47 -9.72 -5.10
N LEU A 94 15.11 -9.13 -3.96
CA LEU A 94 14.42 -9.77 -2.87
C LEU A 94 13.15 -8.98 -2.58
N GLY A 95 11.97 -9.60 -2.67
CA GLY A 95 10.68 -8.98 -2.35
C GLY A 95 10.07 -9.58 -1.10
N GLY A 96 9.06 -8.96 -0.53
CA GLY A 96 8.27 -9.47 0.57
C GLY A 96 7.59 -10.83 0.26
N SER A 97 7.43 -11.14 -1.02
CA SER A 97 7.07 -12.46 -1.56
C SER A 97 7.73 -12.67 -2.92
N LEU A 98 7.74 -13.93 -3.40
CA LEU A 98 8.27 -14.22 -4.75
C LEU A 98 7.45 -13.48 -5.84
N GLU A 99 6.14 -13.36 -5.66
CA GLU A 99 5.27 -12.63 -6.59
C GLU A 99 5.59 -11.13 -6.65
N GLN A 100 5.96 -10.52 -5.53
CA GLN A 100 6.42 -9.13 -5.51
C GLN A 100 7.77 -8.96 -6.21
N SER A 101 8.73 -9.86 -5.97
CA SER A 101 10.00 -9.87 -6.71
C SER A 101 9.80 -9.99 -8.23
N LYS A 102 8.79 -10.73 -8.67
CA LYS A 102 8.45 -10.88 -10.10
C LYS A 102 7.98 -9.57 -10.74
N ARG A 103 7.42 -8.62 -9.98
CA ARG A 103 7.02 -7.31 -10.52
C ARG A 103 8.22 -6.51 -11.03
N MET A 104 9.27 -6.39 -10.23
CA MET A 104 10.51 -5.73 -10.67
C MET A 104 11.14 -6.47 -11.86
N HIS A 105 11.10 -7.80 -11.86
CA HIS A 105 11.60 -8.59 -12.97
C HIS A 105 10.77 -8.42 -14.26
N ALA A 106 9.45 -8.26 -14.14
CA ALA A 106 8.60 -7.97 -15.27
C ALA A 106 8.98 -6.63 -15.93
N HIS A 107 9.17 -5.57 -15.13
CA HIS A 107 9.67 -4.31 -15.64
C HIS A 107 11.04 -4.46 -16.33
N LEU A 108 11.96 -5.23 -15.75
CA LEU A 108 13.26 -5.48 -16.39
C LEU A 108 13.11 -6.22 -17.71
N ARG A 109 12.25 -7.22 -17.79
CA ARG A 109 11.97 -7.94 -19.03
C ARG A 109 11.44 -7.00 -20.12
N ASP A 110 10.53 -6.11 -19.74
CA ASP A 110 9.93 -5.16 -20.68
C ASP A 110 10.98 -4.13 -21.15
N LEU A 111 11.86 -3.67 -20.26
CA LEU A 111 12.97 -2.78 -20.60
C LEU A 111 13.98 -3.44 -21.54
N PHE A 112 14.35 -4.72 -21.32
CA PHE A 112 15.22 -5.46 -22.22
C PHE A 112 14.53 -5.93 -23.50
N ALA A 113 13.20 -5.81 -23.62
CA ALA A 113 12.47 -6.07 -24.86
C ALA A 113 12.57 -4.89 -25.85
N VAL A 114 12.99 -3.71 -25.41
CA VAL A 114 13.21 -2.55 -26.28
C VAL A 114 14.48 -2.76 -27.11
N GLU A 115 14.39 -2.59 -28.43
CA GLU A 115 15.59 -2.56 -29.27
C GLU A 115 16.40 -1.26 -29.00
N PRO A 116 17.75 -1.32 -28.96
CA PRO A 116 18.59 -2.50 -29.26
C PRO A 116 18.96 -3.36 -28.04
N PHE A 117 18.43 -3.14 -26.83
CA PHE A 117 18.85 -3.83 -25.59
C PHE A 117 18.71 -5.36 -25.65
N GLN A 118 17.84 -5.89 -26.53
CA GLN A 118 17.73 -7.34 -26.77
C GLN A 118 19.05 -7.96 -27.22
N GLU A 119 19.90 -7.23 -27.95
CA GLU A 119 21.19 -7.70 -28.45
C GLU A 119 22.20 -7.96 -27.32
N LEU A 120 21.99 -7.35 -26.14
CA LEU A 120 22.86 -7.54 -24.99
C LEU A 120 22.59 -8.85 -24.24
N LEU A 121 21.47 -9.53 -24.52
CA LEU A 121 21.05 -10.70 -23.75
C LEU A 121 21.93 -11.92 -24.07
N ASP A 122 22.44 -12.57 -23.01
CA ASP A 122 23.08 -13.88 -23.07
C ASP A 122 22.01 -14.97 -22.89
N GLY A 123 21.37 -15.35 -24.00
CA GLY A 123 20.32 -16.35 -24.05
C GLY A 123 18.92 -15.79 -23.71
N ARG A 124 18.03 -16.68 -23.26
CA ARG A 124 16.63 -16.31 -22.98
C ARG A 124 16.47 -15.77 -21.57
N ILE A 125 15.64 -14.75 -21.41
CA ILE A 125 15.14 -14.30 -20.11
C ILE A 125 14.27 -15.43 -19.50
N THR A 126 14.60 -15.84 -18.29
CA THR A 126 13.81 -16.84 -17.54
C THR A 126 12.90 -16.13 -16.53
N GLU A 127 12.01 -16.87 -15.87
CA GLU A 127 11.14 -16.31 -14.83
C GLU A 127 11.88 -15.70 -13.62
N ARG A 128 13.17 -16.03 -13.45
CA ARG A 128 13.93 -15.61 -12.26
C ARG A 128 15.26 -14.96 -12.59
N ARG A 129 15.71 -14.99 -13.84
CA ARG A 129 17.08 -14.61 -14.17
C ARG A 129 17.18 -13.95 -15.54
N ILE A 130 18.01 -12.89 -15.58
CA ILE A 130 18.46 -12.25 -16.82
C ILE A 130 20.00 -12.23 -16.80
N ARG A 131 20.62 -12.56 -17.93
CA ARG A 131 22.06 -12.49 -18.15
C ARG A 131 22.38 -11.66 -19.37
N LEU A 132 23.50 -10.93 -19.30
CA LEU A 132 24.02 -10.16 -20.44
C LEU A 132 25.36 -10.73 -20.93
N LEU A 133 25.66 -10.49 -22.20
CA LEU A 133 26.91 -10.91 -22.86
C LEU A 133 28.15 -10.30 -22.18
N ASN A 134 28.02 -9.13 -21.51
CA ASN A 134 29.10 -8.51 -20.73
C ASN A 134 29.35 -9.20 -19.38
N GLY A 135 28.69 -10.34 -19.10
CA GLY A 135 28.82 -11.11 -17.88
C GLY A 135 27.94 -10.64 -16.71
N SER A 136 27.21 -9.54 -16.86
CA SER A 136 26.31 -9.05 -15.82
C SER A 136 25.09 -9.95 -15.64
N GLY A 137 24.54 -10.00 -14.43
CA GLY A 137 23.37 -10.82 -14.15
C GLY A 137 22.49 -10.29 -13.02
N VAL A 138 21.20 -10.54 -13.15
CA VAL A 138 20.22 -10.33 -12.09
C VAL A 138 19.41 -11.61 -11.85
N GLU A 139 19.13 -11.89 -10.60
CA GLU A 139 18.34 -13.06 -10.20
C GLU A 139 17.41 -12.74 -9.03
N LEU A 140 16.19 -13.31 -9.07
CA LEU A 140 15.21 -13.21 -8.00
C LEU A 140 15.53 -14.20 -6.89
N LEU A 141 15.54 -13.74 -5.65
CA LEU A 141 15.63 -14.58 -4.46
C LEU A 141 14.23 -14.87 -3.90
N ALA A 142 14.06 -16.10 -3.40
CA ALA A 142 12.93 -16.41 -2.55
C ALA A 142 13.17 -15.82 -1.15
N GLN A 143 12.09 -15.41 -0.48
CA GLN A 143 12.14 -14.94 0.91
C GLN A 143 12.37 -16.14 1.85
N SER A 144 13.61 -16.59 1.93
CA SER A 144 14.05 -17.61 2.89
C SER A 144 15.48 -17.33 3.33
N GLN A 145 15.78 -17.53 4.59
CA GLN A 145 17.14 -17.37 5.11
C GLN A 145 18.18 -18.17 4.33
N THR A 146 17.82 -19.39 3.89
CA THR A 146 18.73 -20.28 3.18
C THR A 146 19.12 -19.75 1.80
N SER A 147 18.16 -19.18 1.06
CA SER A 147 18.44 -18.62 -0.27
C SER A 147 19.23 -17.32 -0.20
N VAL A 148 19.04 -16.55 0.86
CA VAL A 148 19.72 -15.28 1.08
C VAL A 148 21.15 -15.48 1.57
N ARG A 149 21.39 -16.32 2.58
CA ARG A 149 22.71 -16.56 3.20
C ARG A 149 23.79 -17.10 2.28
N GLY A 150 23.42 -17.86 1.24
CA GLY A 150 24.36 -18.44 0.27
C GLY A 150 24.84 -17.46 -0.80
N THR A 151 24.31 -16.24 -0.84
CA THR A 151 24.49 -15.30 -1.93
C THR A 151 25.55 -14.24 -1.59
N ARG A 152 26.44 -13.94 -2.55
CA ARG A 152 27.40 -12.82 -2.46
C ARG A 152 27.39 -12.05 -3.77
N VAL A 153 26.91 -10.82 -3.72
CA VAL A 153 26.68 -9.98 -4.90
C VAL A 153 27.11 -8.53 -4.65
N GLN A 154 27.15 -7.74 -5.69
CA GLN A 154 27.46 -6.33 -5.56
C GLN A 154 26.25 -5.54 -5.14
N LYS A 155 25.06 -5.86 -5.66
CA LYS A 155 23.85 -5.13 -5.29
C LYS A 155 22.73 -6.08 -4.86
N LEU A 156 22.07 -5.69 -3.78
CA LEU A 156 20.83 -6.29 -3.31
C LEU A 156 19.73 -5.23 -3.32
N ARG A 157 18.66 -5.47 -4.07
CA ARG A 157 17.46 -4.63 -4.14
C ARG A 157 16.32 -5.32 -3.42
N CYS A 158 15.88 -4.71 -2.30
CA CYS A 158 14.83 -5.20 -1.43
C CYS A 158 13.54 -4.45 -1.70
N ASP A 159 12.57 -5.07 -2.38
CA ASP A 159 11.27 -4.45 -2.70
C ASP A 159 10.20 -4.84 -1.69
N GLU A 160 9.34 -3.89 -1.31
CA GLU A 160 8.33 -4.00 -0.26
C GLU A 160 8.91 -4.47 1.08
N LEU A 161 9.98 -3.80 1.52
CA LEU A 161 10.73 -4.13 2.74
C LEU A 161 9.87 -4.24 4.00
N GLU A 162 8.79 -3.46 4.11
CA GLU A 162 7.86 -3.51 5.25
C GLU A 162 7.25 -4.91 5.48
N LEU A 163 7.27 -5.76 4.45
CA LEU A 163 6.73 -7.12 4.50
C LEU A 163 7.79 -8.19 4.78
N PHE A 164 9.03 -7.80 5.07
CA PHE A 164 10.10 -8.76 5.32
C PHE A 164 10.03 -9.32 6.73
N ASP A 165 10.25 -10.62 6.85
CA ASP A 165 10.56 -11.22 8.13
C ASP A 165 11.91 -10.70 8.66
N ARG A 166 11.99 -10.39 9.95
CA ARG A 166 13.19 -9.82 10.57
C ARG A 166 14.43 -10.70 10.36
N GLU A 167 14.29 -12.01 10.44
CA GLU A 167 15.40 -12.96 10.24
C GLU A 167 15.90 -12.98 8.79
N VAL A 168 15.00 -12.78 7.81
CA VAL A 168 15.37 -12.65 6.38
C VAL A 168 16.11 -11.34 6.16
N TRP A 169 15.66 -10.26 6.79
CA TRP A 169 16.35 -8.97 6.73
C TRP A 169 17.76 -9.01 7.32
N GLU A 170 17.94 -9.63 8.49
CA GLU A 170 19.26 -9.81 9.09
C GLU A 170 20.21 -10.61 8.18
N ALA A 171 19.71 -11.68 7.54
CA ALA A 171 20.48 -12.44 6.57
C ALA A 171 20.83 -11.61 5.32
N ALA A 172 19.91 -10.76 4.84
CA ALA A 172 20.07 -9.91 3.68
C ALA A 172 21.24 -8.92 3.83
N GLN A 173 21.41 -8.36 5.03
CA GLN A 173 22.48 -7.40 5.32
C GLN A 173 23.91 -7.97 5.15
N LEU A 174 24.07 -9.29 5.09
CA LEU A 174 25.36 -9.96 4.96
C LEU A 174 25.68 -10.42 3.53
N THR A 175 24.84 -10.10 2.55
CA THR A 175 24.96 -10.65 1.19
C THR A 175 25.86 -9.84 0.27
N THR A 176 26.04 -8.53 0.54
CA THR A 176 26.74 -7.65 -0.39
C THR A 176 28.26 -7.62 -0.16
N ARG A 177 29.02 -7.53 -1.25
CA ARG A 177 30.47 -7.35 -1.24
C ARG A 177 30.94 -6.56 -2.46
N ALA A 178 32.05 -5.88 -2.34
CA ALA A 178 32.69 -5.22 -3.48
C ALA A 178 33.26 -6.24 -4.51
N MET A 179 33.27 -5.83 -5.78
CA MET A 179 33.92 -6.52 -6.89
C MET A 179 34.96 -5.62 -7.54
N GLY A 180 36.07 -6.20 -8.02
CA GLY A 180 37.13 -5.42 -8.66
C GLY A 180 38.10 -4.76 -7.69
N ARG A 181 39.11 -4.06 -8.24
CA ARG A 181 40.12 -3.27 -7.50
C ARG A 181 40.39 -1.96 -8.23
N GLY A 182 40.69 -0.92 -7.49
CA GLY A 182 41.01 0.42 -8.03
C GLY A 182 39.75 1.16 -8.50
N GLU A 183 39.90 2.00 -9.51
CA GLU A 183 38.84 2.89 -10.02
C GLU A 183 37.61 2.16 -10.61
N ASN A 184 37.83 0.94 -11.11
CA ASN A 184 36.77 0.10 -11.69
C ASN A 184 36.10 -0.83 -10.65
N SER A 185 36.20 -0.53 -9.35
CA SER A 185 35.58 -1.35 -8.32
C SER A 185 34.11 -0.99 -8.12
N VAL A 186 33.22 -1.94 -8.30
CA VAL A 186 31.80 -1.85 -7.87
C VAL A 186 31.73 -2.22 -6.39
N ARG A 187 31.31 -1.31 -5.56
CA ARG A 187 31.17 -1.56 -4.12
C ARG A 187 29.80 -2.19 -3.82
N GLY A 188 29.77 -3.03 -2.76
CA GLY A 188 28.53 -3.62 -2.30
C GLY A 188 27.55 -2.56 -1.77
N SER A 189 26.27 -2.66 -2.13
CA SER A 189 25.20 -1.83 -1.59
C SER A 189 23.87 -2.56 -1.47
N ILE A 190 23.07 -2.12 -0.51
CA ILE A 190 21.70 -2.58 -0.28
C ILE A 190 20.77 -1.40 -0.51
N GLU A 191 19.82 -1.58 -1.41
CA GLU A 191 18.81 -0.58 -1.76
C GLU A 191 17.44 -1.11 -1.37
N CYS A 192 16.75 -0.41 -0.47
CA CYS A 192 15.48 -0.83 0.12
C CYS A 192 14.35 0.07 -0.38
N PHE A 193 13.24 -0.54 -0.80
CA PHE A 193 12.08 0.16 -1.34
C PHE A 193 10.83 -0.26 -0.59
N SER A 194 10.08 0.69 -0.06
CA SER A 194 8.76 0.41 0.52
C SER A 194 7.92 1.68 0.72
N THR A 195 6.63 1.49 0.97
CA THR A 195 5.82 2.45 1.73
C THR A 195 6.08 2.22 3.23
N MET A 196 5.76 3.19 4.08
CA MET A 196 5.73 3.00 5.54
C MET A 196 4.26 3.00 5.97
N HIS A 197 3.66 1.83 6.08
CA HIS A 197 2.26 1.68 6.42
C HIS A 197 2.03 0.99 7.77
N VAL A 198 3.10 0.55 8.42
CA VAL A 198 3.07 -0.05 9.75
C VAL A 198 3.79 0.88 10.73
N PRO A 199 3.15 1.33 11.81
CA PRO A 199 3.83 2.03 12.88
C PRO A 199 4.92 1.13 13.48
N TYR A 200 6.13 1.68 13.67
CA TYR A 200 7.27 0.94 14.24
C TYR A 200 7.68 -0.34 13.47
N GLY A 201 7.35 -0.42 12.18
CA GLY A 201 7.77 -1.49 11.29
C GLY A 201 9.24 -1.37 10.87
N LEU A 202 9.69 -2.28 9.98
CA LEU A 202 11.08 -2.33 9.54
C LEU A 202 11.51 -1.03 8.81
N MET A 203 10.63 -0.43 8.00
CA MET A 203 10.90 0.86 7.35
C MET A 203 11.12 1.98 8.36
N HIS A 204 10.29 2.02 9.42
CA HIS A 204 10.46 3.01 10.49
C HIS A 204 11.83 2.86 11.15
N GLU A 205 12.22 1.63 11.51
CA GLU A 205 13.51 1.31 12.14
C GLU A 205 14.70 1.76 11.26
N LEU A 206 14.68 1.46 9.96
CA LEU A 206 15.76 1.83 9.05
C LEU A 206 15.91 3.35 8.89
N ILE A 207 14.80 4.06 8.85
CA ILE A 207 14.81 5.53 8.73
C ILE A 207 15.32 6.18 10.03
N GLU A 208 14.92 5.68 11.21
CA GLU A 208 15.45 6.15 12.49
C GLU A 208 16.96 5.91 12.58
N GLN A 209 17.43 4.68 12.31
CA GLN A 209 18.85 4.34 12.30
C GLN A 209 19.68 5.18 11.31
N SER A 210 19.04 5.62 10.23
CA SER A 210 19.70 6.52 9.25
C SER A 210 19.81 7.93 9.79
N GLY A 211 18.82 8.41 10.54
CA GLY A 211 18.76 9.75 11.11
C GLY A 211 19.68 9.94 12.32
N ASP A 212 19.82 8.91 13.17
CA ASP A 212 20.68 8.94 14.35
C ASP A 212 22.15 8.57 14.05
N GLY A 213 22.43 8.15 12.81
CA GLY A 213 23.77 7.80 12.34
C GLY A 213 24.26 6.42 12.78
N THR A 214 23.44 5.62 13.43
CA THR A 214 23.80 4.26 13.91
C THR A 214 24.14 3.34 12.73
N THR A 215 23.32 3.41 11.68
CA THR A 215 23.58 2.70 10.42
C THR A 215 23.27 3.65 9.26
N PRO A 216 24.26 4.43 8.80
CA PRO A 216 24.02 5.49 7.83
C PRO A 216 23.53 4.91 6.50
N ARG A 217 22.35 5.36 6.07
CA ARG A 217 21.75 5.09 4.77
C ARG A 217 21.23 6.39 4.19
N ARG A 218 21.29 6.53 2.89
CA ARG A 218 20.66 7.68 2.24
C ARG A 218 19.16 7.45 2.11
N VAL A 219 18.36 8.38 2.60
CA VAL A 219 16.90 8.29 2.53
C VAL A 219 16.41 9.17 1.37
N PHE A 220 15.71 8.55 0.42
CA PHE A 220 14.97 9.23 -0.64
C PHE A 220 13.49 9.12 -0.32
N LYS A 221 12.79 10.24 -0.32
CA LYS A 221 11.38 10.30 0.04
C LYS A 221 10.60 11.12 -0.98
N TRP A 222 9.52 10.55 -1.52
CA TRP A 222 8.56 11.30 -2.32
C TRP A 222 7.14 10.78 -2.13
N GLY A 223 6.17 11.70 -2.11
CA GLY A 223 4.76 11.40 -2.00
C GLY A 223 4.02 11.57 -3.33
N VAL A 224 2.71 11.32 -3.30
CA VAL A 224 1.85 11.45 -4.47
C VAL A 224 1.95 12.83 -5.12
N VAL A 225 2.07 13.91 -4.33
CA VAL A 225 2.14 15.28 -4.83
C VAL A 225 3.39 15.50 -5.69
N ASP A 226 4.51 14.87 -5.33
CA ASP A 226 5.78 15.00 -6.08
C ASP A 226 5.73 14.34 -7.47
N VAL A 227 4.84 13.38 -7.65
CA VAL A 227 4.72 12.60 -8.90
C VAL A 227 3.42 12.82 -9.65
N LEU A 228 2.58 13.76 -9.19
CA LEU A 228 1.38 14.18 -9.94
C LEU A 228 1.76 14.78 -11.29
N ASP A 229 0.95 14.49 -12.28
CA ASP A 229 0.97 15.23 -13.54
C ASP A 229 0.68 16.72 -13.30
N ALA A 230 1.14 17.56 -14.22
CA ALA A 230 0.80 18.96 -14.21
C ALA A 230 -0.72 19.13 -14.38
N CYS A 231 -1.35 19.91 -13.50
CA CYS A 231 -2.76 20.26 -13.67
C CYS A 231 -2.98 20.96 -15.03
N ASP A 232 -4.10 20.66 -15.68
CA ASP A 232 -4.57 21.41 -16.81
C ASP A 232 -4.79 22.88 -16.39
N GLU A 233 -4.63 23.82 -17.34
CA GLU A 233 -4.90 25.24 -17.12
C GLU A 233 -6.36 25.52 -16.71
N THR A 234 -7.26 24.66 -17.18
CA THR A 234 -8.69 24.71 -16.85
C THR A 234 -9.01 24.16 -15.47
N HIS A 235 -8.11 23.40 -14.85
CA HIS A 235 -8.31 22.85 -13.51
C HIS A 235 -8.37 23.96 -12.46
N GLN A 236 -9.49 24.06 -11.78
CA GLN A 236 -9.67 25.00 -10.68
C GLN A 236 -9.50 24.32 -9.34
N CYS A 237 -8.55 24.80 -8.53
CA CYS A 237 -8.35 24.30 -7.16
C CYS A 237 -9.58 24.57 -6.27
N VAL A 238 -10.37 25.58 -6.61
CA VAL A 238 -11.69 25.88 -6.06
C VAL A 238 -12.65 26.10 -7.22
N SER A 239 -13.70 25.30 -7.33
CA SER A 239 -14.75 25.39 -8.35
C SER A 239 -16.12 25.57 -7.69
N ASP A 240 -17.16 25.81 -8.51
CA ASP A 240 -18.55 25.90 -8.04
C ASP A 240 -19.04 24.59 -7.40
N ASP A 241 -18.46 23.44 -7.79
CA ASP A 241 -18.71 22.10 -7.23
C ASP A 241 -17.93 21.83 -5.93
N GLY A 242 -17.18 22.82 -5.44
CA GLY A 242 -16.35 22.75 -4.25
C GLY A 242 -14.83 22.69 -4.52
N PRO A 243 -14.02 22.61 -3.47
CA PRO A 243 -12.56 22.58 -3.63
C PRO A 243 -12.09 21.23 -4.21
N CYS A 244 -10.99 21.27 -5.00
CA CYS A 244 -10.31 20.06 -5.44
C CYS A 244 -9.97 19.17 -4.23
N PRO A 245 -10.31 17.87 -4.24
CA PRO A 245 -10.02 16.98 -3.12
C PRO A 245 -8.53 16.92 -2.72
N LEU A 246 -7.61 17.22 -3.66
CA LEU A 246 -6.17 17.27 -3.40
C LEU A 246 -5.69 18.66 -2.92
N ALA A 247 -6.56 19.67 -2.85
CA ALA A 247 -6.16 21.03 -2.49
C ALA A 247 -5.44 21.13 -1.13
N PRO A 248 -5.82 20.37 -0.09
CA PRO A 248 -5.13 20.44 1.21
C PRO A 248 -3.64 20.07 1.13
N GLU A 249 -3.26 19.10 0.31
CA GLU A 249 -1.88 18.61 0.20
C GLU A 249 -1.13 19.25 -0.97
N CYS A 250 -1.81 19.43 -2.10
CA CYS A 250 -1.22 19.95 -3.31
C CYS A 250 -1.02 21.48 -3.25
N ALA A 251 -1.93 22.22 -2.61
CA ALA A 251 -1.87 23.68 -2.49
C ALA A 251 -1.51 24.42 -3.80
N GLY A 252 -1.88 23.87 -4.96
CA GLY A 252 -1.58 24.41 -6.28
C GLY A 252 -0.16 24.07 -6.82
N LEU A 253 0.65 23.28 -6.11
CA LEU A 253 2.00 22.92 -6.50
C LEU A 253 2.08 22.19 -7.84
N ALA A 254 1.15 21.28 -8.12
CA ALA A 254 1.08 20.58 -9.41
C ALA A 254 0.81 21.54 -10.58
N LYS A 255 0.03 22.61 -10.36
CA LYS A 255 -0.21 23.66 -11.35
C LYS A 255 1.04 24.53 -11.56
N ALA A 256 1.76 24.87 -10.47
CA ALA A 256 2.96 25.66 -10.53
C ALA A 256 4.12 24.94 -11.25
N ARG A 257 4.11 23.60 -11.34
CA ARG A 257 5.11 22.80 -12.06
C ARG A 257 5.22 23.18 -13.53
N ARG A 258 4.11 23.57 -14.20
CA ARG A 258 4.11 24.03 -15.61
C ARG A 258 4.86 25.33 -15.86
N HIS A 259 4.99 26.17 -14.85
CA HIS A 259 5.52 27.53 -15.00
C HIS A 259 6.98 27.69 -14.56
N ARG A 260 7.71 26.60 -14.25
CA ARG A 260 9.13 26.70 -13.89
C ARG A 260 10.03 26.77 -15.12
N PRO A 261 10.81 27.85 -15.30
CA PRO A 261 11.60 28.11 -16.51
C PRO A 261 12.81 27.18 -16.74
N THR A 262 13.13 26.32 -15.78
CA THR A 262 14.36 25.50 -15.78
C THR A 262 14.17 24.07 -16.25
N ALA A 263 12.96 23.66 -16.62
CA ALA A 263 12.74 22.33 -17.19
C ALA A 263 12.76 22.41 -18.73
N PRO A 264 13.52 21.55 -19.42
CA PRO A 264 13.21 21.29 -20.82
C PRO A 264 11.76 20.81 -20.88
N ALA A 265 11.02 21.36 -21.83
CA ALA A 265 9.56 21.20 -22.01
C ALA A 265 8.96 20.04 -21.24
N GLU A 266 8.18 20.39 -20.18
CA GLU A 266 7.23 19.50 -19.50
C GLU A 266 7.80 18.12 -19.07
N VAL A 267 8.38 18.03 -17.87
CA VAL A 267 8.54 16.74 -17.21
C VAL A 267 7.21 16.45 -16.49
N PRO A 268 6.28 15.73 -17.12
CA PRO A 268 5.03 15.37 -16.48
C PRO A 268 5.35 14.45 -15.29
N GLY A 269 4.53 14.52 -14.24
CA GLY A 269 4.46 13.43 -13.29
C GLY A 269 4.02 12.15 -14.01
N HIS A 270 4.03 11.05 -13.30
CA HIS A 270 3.53 9.78 -13.85
C HIS A 270 2.21 9.34 -13.20
N MET A 271 1.64 10.18 -12.34
CA MET A 271 0.35 9.92 -11.69
C MET A 271 -0.68 10.97 -12.12
N GLY A 272 -1.74 10.53 -12.79
CA GLY A 272 -2.85 11.38 -13.19
C GLY A 272 -3.56 11.98 -11.99
N ILE A 273 -4.03 13.22 -12.13
CA ILE A 273 -4.73 13.93 -11.05
C ILE A 273 -6.05 13.24 -10.72
N ASP A 274 -6.81 12.83 -11.74
CA ASP A 274 -8.08 12.14 -11.55
C ASP A 274 -7.91 10.78 -10.87
N ASP A 275 -6.82 10.06 -11.17
CA ASP A 275 -6.48 8.81 -10.51
C ASP A 275 -6.15 9.04 -9.04
N ALA A 276 -5.37 10.07 -8.72
CA ALA A 276 -5.06 10.44 -7.35
C ALA A 276 -6.31 10.83 -6.55
N ILE A 277 -7.23 11.61 -7.16
CA ILE A 277 -8.52 11.95 -6.57
C ILE A 277 -9.37 10.69 -6.34
N ALA A 278 -9.44 9.80 -7.32
CA ALA A 278 -10.19 8.56 -7.20
C ALA A 278 -9.62 7.65 -6.08
N LEU A 279 -8.30 7.57 -5.95
CA LEU A 279 -7.64 6.85 -4.85
C LEU A 279 -7.96 7.48 -3.49
N LYS A 280 -7.87 8.82 -3.37
CA LYS A 280 -8.17 9.55 -2.14
C LYS A 280 -9.60 9.27 -1.66
N ARG A 281 -10.57 9.20 -2.58
CA ARG A 281 -11.97 8.90 -2.27
C ARG A 281 -12.21 7.46 -1.78
N ARG A 282 -11.30 6.54 -2.07
CA ARG A 282 -11.45 5.10 -1.75
C ARG A 282 -10.81 4.70 -0.43
N VAL A 283 -9.88 5.51 0.10
CA VAL A 283 -9.11 5.15 1.29
C VAL A 283 -9.47 6.04 2.48
N GLY A 284 -9.11 5.59 3.68
CA GLY A 284 -9.18 6.41 4.89
C GLY A 284 -7.98 7.37 4.99
N SER A 285 -8.12 8.41 5.80
CA SER A 285 -7.09 9.42 6.00
C SER A 285 -5.75 8.85 6.48
N GLU A 286 -5.77 7.82 7.33
CA GLU A 286 -4.54 7.16 7.80
C GLU A 286 -3.77 6.50 6.65
N THR A 287 -4.47 5.73 5.81
CA THR A 287 -3.86 5.11 4.63
C THR A 287 -3.40 6.14 3.62
N TRP A 288 -4.20 7.19 3.39
CA TRP A 288 -3.80 8.31 2.52
C TRP A 288 -2.52 8.98 3.02
N ASN A 289 -2.45 9.29 4.29
CA ASN A 289 -1.30 9.93 4.91
C ASN A 289 -0.04 9.05 4.84
N SER A 290 -0.15 7.79 5.19
CA SER A 290 1.01 6.90 5.27
C SER A 290 1.45 6.36 3.91
N GLU A 291 0.51 5.91 3.06
CA GLU A 291 0.85 5.25 1.80
C GLU A 291 0.92 6.20 0.60
N MET A 292 0.26 7.38 0.65
CA MET A 292 0.24 8.32 -0.46
C MET A 292 1.05 9.60 -0.19
N LEU A 293 0.96 10.17 1.01
CA LEU A 293 1.72 11.37 1.38
C LEU A 293 3.08 11.05 2.02
N CYS A 294 3.37 9.79 2.27
CA CYS A 294 4.58 9.35 2.98
C CYS A 294 4.74 10.04 4.34
N LEU A 295 3.67 10.21 5.09
CA LEU A 295 3.71 10.65 6.47
C LEU A 295 3.93 9.44 7.37
N ARG A 296 4.67 9.64 8.47
CA ARG A 296 4.91 8.56 9.44
C ARG A 296 3.59 8.13 10.06
N PRO A 297 3.22 6.83 9.99
CA PRO A 297 2.04 6.35 10.66
C PRO A 297 2.22 6.48 12.18
N GLN A 298 1.21 7.00 12.85
CA GLN A 298 1.19 7.13 14.31
C GLN A 298 0.29 6.04 14.90
N ARG A 299 0.71 5.44 15.99
CA ARG A 299 -0.12 4.52 16.75
C ARG A 299 -0.81 5.25 17.89
N SER A 300 -2.12 5.21 17.90
CA SER A 300 -2.91 5.55 19.09
C SER A 300 -3.07 4.30 19.96
N GLU A 301 -3.17 4.46 21.30
CA GLU A 301 -3.59 3.35 22.17
C GLU A 301 -5.01 2.89 21.82
N CYS A 302 -5.88 3.80 21.39
CA CYS A 302 -7.21 3.49 20.90
C CYS A 302 -7.16 2.82 19.51
N VAL A 303 -7.94 1.74 19.33
CA VAL A 303 -8.01 1.01 18.06
C VAL A 303 -8.71 1.83 16.97
N LEU A 304 -9.68 2.65 17.32
CA LEU A 304 -10.46 3.49 16.41
C LEU A 304 -10.40 4.98 16.80
N PRO A 305 -9.22 5.60 16.72
CA PRO A 305 -9.03 7.00 17.14
C PRO A 305 -9.76 8.02 16.23
N GLU A 306 -10.22 7.58 15.06
CA GLU A 306 -11.00 8.41 14.13
C GLU A 306 -12.45 8.61 14.59
N PHE A 307 -12.90 7.85 15.59
CA PHE A 307 -14.25 8.00 16.13
C PHE A 307 -14.38 9.29 16.93
N ASP A 308 -15.33 10.12 16.54
CA ASP A 308 -15.68 11.37 17.21
C ASP A 308 -17.20 11.38 17.48
N ASP A 309 -17.57 11.63 18.74
CA ASP A 309 -18.97 11.60 19.17
C ASP A 309 -19.86 12.55 18.40
N ARG A 310 -19.35 13.75 18.06
CA ARG A 310 -20.13 14.79 17.39
C ARG A 310 -20.34 14.50 15.92
N ALA A 311 -19.38 13.78 15.31
CA ALA A 311 -19.42 13.46 13.89
C ALA A 311 -20.18 12.17 13.60
N HIS A 312 -20.12 11.18 14.50
CA HIS A 312 -20.57 9.82 14.20
C HIS A 312 -21.82 9.38 14.98
N ILE A 313 -22.12 10.01 16.13
CA ILE A 313 -23.33 9.67 16.89
C ILE A 313 -24.48 10.55 16.42
N VAL A 314 -25.59 9.91 16.04
CA VAL A 314 -26.79 10.58 15.56
C VAL A 314 -28.00 10.18 16.39
N ASP A 315 -28.98 11.08 16.53
CA ASP A 315 -30.21 10.82 17.28
C ASP A 315 -31.28 10.14 16.44
N ALA A 316 -31.22 10.29 15.11
CA ALA A 316 -32.15 9.68 14.17
C ALA A 316 -31.48 9.41 12.82
N ILE A 317 -31.97 8.42 12.09
CA ILE A 317 -31.60 8.18 10.69
C ILE A 317 -32.31 9.23 9.82
N PRO A 318 -31.63 9.94 8.93
CA PRO A 318 -32.28 10.89 8.04
C PRO A 318 -33.24 10.18 7.09
N GLU A 319 -34.32 10.85 6.68
CA GLU A 319 -35.31 10.28 5.76
C GLU A 319 -34.70 9.77 4.45
N SER A 320 -33.68 10.46 3.95
CA SER A 320 -32.93 10.05 2.75
C SER A 320 -32.24 8.68 2.89
N ALA A 321 -31.89 8.27 4.10
CA ALA A 321 -31.32 6.97 4.40
C ALA A 321 -32.37 5.93 4.84
N GLY A 322 -33.61 6.38 5.13
CA GLY A 322 -34.69 5.52 5.61
C GLY A 322 -35.12 4.43 4.63
N SER A 323 -34.98 4.66 3.32
CA SER A 323 -35.23 3.68 2.24
C SER A 323 -34.02 2.80 1.91
N GLY A 324 -32.92 2.91 2.65
CA GLY A 324 -31.69 2.16 2.45
C GLY A 324 -31.86 0.67 2.68
N VAL A 325 -30.89 -0.11 2.15
CA VAL A 325 -30.88 -1.58 2.31
C VAL A 325 -30.51 -1.91 3.76
N CYS A 326 -31.34 -2.68 4.45
CA CYS A 326 -31.06 -3.18 5.78
C CYS A 326 -30.09 -4.36 5.72
N ILE A 327 -28.98 -4.27 6.46
CA ILE A 327 -27.95 -5.31 6.60
C ILE A 327 -27.66 -5.56 8.06
N ALA A 328 -27.01 -6.69 8.35
CA ALA A 328 -26.56 -6.98 9.71
C ALA A 328 -25.12 -7.48 9.76
N GLY A 329 -24.50 -7.36 10.93
CA GLY A 329 -23.22 -7.97 11.26
C GLY A 329 -23.33 -8.75 12.55
N MET A 330 -22.69 -9.93 12.63
CA MET A 330 -22.78 -10.78 13.81
C MET A 330 -21.42 -11.33 14.22
N ASP A 331 -21.14 -11.24 15.50
CA ASP A 331 -20.06 -11.95 16.17
C ASP A 331 -20.67 -13.04 17.06
N PHE A 332 -20.20 -14.29 16.86
CA PHE A 332 -20.72 -15.45 17.60
C PHE A 332 -20.07 -15.55 18.98
N GLY A 333 -20.87 -15.70 20.01
CA GLY A 333 -20.42 -16.01 21.37
C GLY A 333 -21.35 -17.02 22.03
N ILE A 334 -20.82 -17.82 22.95
CA ILE A 334 -21.58 -18.69 23.83
C ILE A 334 -21.43 -18.18 25.26
N ARG A 335 -20.23 -18.26 25.82
CA ARG A 335 -19.91 -17.68 27.14
C ARG A 335 -19.67 -16.18 27.05
N SER A 336 -18.98 -15.71 25.98
CA SER A 336 -18.97 -14.32 25.60
C SER A 336 -20.27 -13.94 24.90
N PRO A 337 -20.64 -12.67 24.88
CA PRO A 337 -21.90 -12.26 24.27
C PRO A 337 -21.91 -12.51 22.75
N THR A 338 -23.02 -13.02 22.23
CA THR A 338 -23.33 -12.89 20.81
C THR A 338 -23.79 -11.46 20.55
N VAL A 339 -23.19 -10.83 19.57
CA VAL A 339 -23.52 -9.47 19.15
C VAL A 339 -24.12 -9.50 17.75
N VAL A 340 -25.27 -8.82 17.56
CA VAL A 340 -25.84 -8.55 16.25
C VAL A 340 -26.05 -7.04 16.12
N LEU A 341 -25.47 -6.44 15.08
CA LEU A 341 -25.66 -5.05 14.71
C LEU A 341 -26.54 -4.99 13.46
N PHE A 342 -27.54 -4.11 13.48
CA PHE A 342 -28.40 -3.83 12.34
C PHE A 342 -28.08 -2.44 11.80
N ALA A 343 -27.97 -2.33 10.48
CA ALA A 343 -27.61 -1.06 9.84
C ALA A 343 -28.34 -0.87 8.51
N ARG A 344 -28.53 0.39 8.11
CA ARG A 344 -28.97 0.77 6.76
C ARG A 344 -27.82 1.28 5.95
N VAL A 345 -27.80 0.91 4.69
CA VAL A 345 -26.88 1.46 3.70
C VAL A 345 -27.68 2.34 2.76
N ASP A 346 -27.40 3.62 2.76
CA ASP A 346 -28.10 4.57 1.91
C ASP A 346 -27.58 4.58 0.45
N ALA A 347 -28.18 5.40 -0.39
CA ALA A 347 -27.81 5.50 -1.80
C ALA A 347 -26.39 6.05 -2.03
N THR A 348 -25.81 6.73 -1.05
CA THR A 348 -24.42 7.23 -1.10
C THR A 348 -23.41 6.19 -0.64
N GLY A 349 -23.88 5.05 -0.11
CA GLY A 349 -23.06 4.01 0.49
C GLY A 349 -22.67 4.29 1.94
N ALA A 350 -23.23 5.32 2.58
CA ALA A 350 -23.03 5.54 4.01
C ALA A 350 -23.83 4.50 4.82
N VAL A 351 -23.24 4.10 5.94
CA VAL A 351 -23.77 3.06 6.84
C VAL A 351 -24.29 3.70 8.11
N TRP A 352 -25.53 3.39 8.46
CA TRP A 352 -26.23 3.91 9.62
C TRP A 352 -26.59 2.74 10.54
N VAL A 353 -25.80 2.53 11.62
CA VAL A 353 -26.10 1.48 12.61
C VAL A 353 -27.27 1.93 13.45
N GLU A 354 -28.40 1.23 13.30
CA GLU A 354 -29.68 1.64 13.89
C GLU A 354 -30.05 0.89 15.16
N ARG A 355 -29.56 -0.33 15.33
CA ARG A 355 -29.87 -1.18 16.45
C ARG A 355 -28.74 -2.15 16.77
N GLU A 356 -28.56 -2.40 18.06
CA GLU A 356 -27.68 -3.44 18.57
C GLU A 356 -28.50 -4.50 19.37
N TYR A 357 -28.02 -5.73 19.32
CA TYR A 357 -28.49 -6.83 20.13
C TYR A 357 -27.27 -7.53 20.72
N VAL A 358 -27.18 -7.59 22.04
CA VAL A 358 -26.03 -8.16 22.77
C VAL A 358 -26.57 -9.09 23.83
N GLN A 359 -26.35 -10.40 23.69
CA GLN A 359 -26.84 -11.42 24.63
C GLN A 359 -25.84 -12.55 24.81
N SER A 360 -25.70 -13.01 26.04
CA SER A 360 -24.92 -14.20 26.39
C SER A 360 -25.85 -15.36 26.78
N ASP A 361 -25.31 -16.55 26.74
CA ASP A 361 -26.00 -17.78 27.19
C ASP A 361 -27.36 -18.04 26.54
N ARG A 362 -27.47 -17.71 25.24
CA ARG A 362 -28.65 -17.99 24.43
C ARG A 362 -28.32 -18.94 23.27
N PRO A 363 -29.23 -19.85 22.91
CA PRO A 363 -29.05 -20.74 21.77
C PRO A 363 -29.15 -19.94 20.44
N LEU A 364 -28.52 -20.48 19.40
CA LEU A 364 -28.46 -19.83 18.09
C LEU A 364 -29.84 -19.54 17.50
N ASP A 365 -30.83 -20.42 17.75
CA ASP A 365 -32.19 -20.25 17.24
C ASP A 365 -32.89 -19.02 17.78
N GLU A 366 -32.60 -18.59 19.02
CA GLU A 366 -33.10 -17.32 19.55
C GLU A 366 -32.50 -16.13 18.82
N HIS A 367 -31.20 -16.16 18.56
CA HIS A 367 -30.52 -15.10 17.77
C HIS A 367 -31.08 -15.03 16.34
N ILE A 368 -31.31 -16.18 15.70
CA ILE A 368 -31.94 -16.25 14.38
C ILE A 368 -33.34 -15.65 14.42
N GLY A 369 -34.14 -15.96 15.48
CA GLY A 369 -35.44 -15.38 15.71
C GLY A 369 -35.43 -13.85 15.75
N VAL A 370 -34.48 -13.25 16.47
CA VAL A 370 -34.29 -11.78 16.55
C VAL A 370 -33.97 -11.19 15.19
N ILE A 371 -33.07 -11.83 14.42
CA ILE A 371 -32.68 -11.33 13.09
C ILE A 371 -33.86 -11.37 12.13
N ARG A 372 -34.67 -12.46 12.16
CA ARG A 372 -35.86 -12.63 11.30
C ARG A 372 -37.02 -11.71 11.64
N SER A 373 -37.13 -11.31 12.91
CA SER A 373 -38.20 -10.40 13.38
C SER A 373 -37.85 -8.92 13.23
N HIS A 374 -36.66 -8.62 12.71
CA HIS A 374 -36.23 -7.22 12.51
C HIS A 374 -37.00 -6.58 11.34
N GLU A 375 -37.50 -5.37 11.58
CA GLU A 375 -38.15 -4.54 10.57
C GLU A 375 -37.32 -3.27 10.32
N PRO A 376 -36.95 -3.00 9.08
CA PRO A 376 -37.20 -3.75 7.84
C PRO A 376 -36.38 -5.05 7.76
N THR A 377 -36.84 -5.96 6.91
CA THR A 377 -36.20 -7.27 6.72
C THR A 377 -34.69 -7.12 6.35
N VAL A 378 -33.85 -7.88 7.04
CA VAL A 378 -32.41 -7.92 6.80
C VAL A 378 -32.13 -8.59 5.45
N ALA A 379 -31.55 -7.86 4.51
CA ALA A 379 -31.20 -8.37 3.19
C ALA A 379 -30.08 -9.44 3.24
N TRP A 380 -29.10 -9.24 4.11
CA TRP A 380 -28.04 -10.21 4.39
C TRP A 380 -27.32 -9.88 5.71
N ILE A 381 -26.65 -10.89 6.26
CA ILE A 381 -25.85 -10.76 7.47
C ILE A 381 -24.41 -11.19 7.22
N GLY A 382 -23.45 -10.34 7.62
CA GLY A 382 -22.02 -10.64 7.64
C GLY A 382 -21.63 -11.27 8.97
N VAL A 383 -20.96 -12.41 8.94
CA VAL A 383 -20.62 -13.17 10.15
C VAL A 383 -19.14 -13.57 10.20
N ASP A 384 -18.67 -13.94 11.40
CA ASP A 384 -17.35 -14.53 11.56
C ASP A 384 -17.22 -15.81 10.71
N PRO A 385 -16.20 -15.92 9.84
CA PRO A 385 -15.88 -17.15 9.12
C PRO A 385 -15.63 -18.37 10.03
N ALA A 386 -15.23 -18.16 11.29
CA ALA A 386 -15.09 -19.24 12.27
C ALA A 386 -16.40 -20.01 12.51
N GLY A 387 -17.56 -19.40 12.29
CA GLY A 387 -18.88 -20.05 12.32
C GLY A 387 -19.09 -21.15 11.26
N ARG A 388 -18.08 -21.42 10.38
CA ARG A 388 -18.04 -22.61 9.50
C ARG A 388 -17.65 -23.89 10.24
N GLN A 389 -17.13 -23.81 11.45
CA GLN A 389 -16.76 -24.99 12.23
C GLN A 389 -18.01 -25.78 12.57
N ARG A 390 -17.94 -27.10 12.38
CA ARG A 390 -19.08 -27.99 12.67
C ARG A 390 -19.18 -28.21 14.17
N GLY A 391 -20.37 -28.08 14.71
CA GLY A 391 -20.68 -28.47 16.09
C GLY A 391 -20.43 -29.96 16.26
N LEU A 392 -19.70 -30.33 17.33
CA LEU A 392 -19.38 -31.75 17.64
C LEU A 392 -20.63 -32.62 17.82
N GLN A 393 -21.74 -32.05 18.30
CA GLN A 393 -22.96 -32.78 18.60
C GLN A 393 -23.97 -32.79 17.44
N THR A 394 -24.05 -31.68 16.69
CA THR A 394 -25.06 -31.50 15.64
C THR A 394 -24.55 -31.83 14.24
N GLY A 395 -23.25 -31.84 14.04
CA GLY A 395 -22.61 -32.00 12.72
C GLY A 395 -22.85 -30.83 11.75
N ILE A 396 -23.67 -29.85 12.14
CA ILE A 396 -24.02 -28.65 11.36
C ILE A 396 -23.23 -27.44 11.91
N SER A 397 -22.77 -26.57 11.04
CA SER A 397 -22.14 -25.32 11.47
C SER A 397 -23.17 -24.23 11.73
N ASP A 398 -22.82 -23.21 12.54
CA ASP A 398 -23.73 -22.10 12.84
C ASP A 398 -24.16 -21.37 11.56
N ILE A 399 -23.23 -21.16 10.62
CA ILE A 399 -23.56 -20.60 9.31
C ILE A 399 -24.51 -21.46 8.51
N GLN A 400 -24.39 -22.80 8.56
CA GLN A 400 -25.32 -23.69 7.88
C GLN A 400 -26.70 -23.62 8.54
N ALA A 401 -26.81 -23.61 9.88
CA ALA A 401 -28.05 -23.46 10.60
C ALA A 401 -28.78 -22.15 10.24
N MET A 402 -28.04 -21.03 10.20
CA MET A 402 -28.60 -19.74 9.79
C MET A 402 -29.13 -19.77 8.34
N ARG A 403 -28.39 -20.39 7.41
CA ARG A 403 -28.81 -20.54 6.01
C ARG A 403 -30.04 -21.44 5.89
N HIS A 404 -30.13 -22.52 6.65
CA HIS A 404 -31.32 -23.38 6.70
C HIS A 404 -32.55 -22.64 7.26
N ALA A 405 -32.32 -21.67 8.15
CA ALA A 405 -33.38 -20.80 8.66
C ALA A 405 -33.81 -19.70 7.66
N GLY A 406 -33.25 -19.68 6.45
CA GLY A 406 -33.60 -18.76 5.37
C GLY A 406 -32.85 -17.43 5.37
N LEU A 407 -31.80 -17.27 6.20
CA LEU A 407 -30.97 -16.07 6.21
C LEU A 407 -29.94 -16.09 5.08
N VAL A 408 -29.70 -14.93 4.44
CA VAL A 408 -28.62 -14.74 3.48
C VAL A 408 -27.35 -14.41 4.25
N VAL A 409 -26.49 -15.42 4.46
CA VAL A 409 -25.28 -15.28 5.28
C VAL A 409 -24.06 -15.12 4.41
N LYS A 410 -23.30 -14.06 4.65
CA LYS A 410 -21.99 -13.77 4.04
C LYS A 410 -20.89 -13.93 5.09
N ASP A 411 -19.83 -14.65 4.77
CA ASP A 411 -18.78 -15.06 5.69
C ASP A 411 -17.38 -14.90 5.07
N ARG A 412 -17.15 -13.73 4.47
CA ARG A 412 -15.86 -13.40 3.85
C ARG A 412 -14.75 -13.31 4.90
N ARG A 413 -13.60 -13.92 4.58
CA ARG A 413 -12.40 -13.88 5.42
C ARG A 413 -11.57 -12.63 5.08
N LEU A 414 -11.26 -11.85 6.11
CA LEU A 414 -10.37 -10.70 6.03
C LEU A 414 -9.56 -10.64 7.33
N GLY A 415 -8.30 -10.25 7.27
CA GLY A 415 -7.46 -10.08 8.44
C GLY A 415 -8.00 -9.01 9.39
N LEU A 416 -7.65 -9.10 10.68
CA LEU A 416 -8.12 -8.15 11.69
C LEU A 416 -7.76 -6.70 11.31
N HIS A 417 -6.51 -6.46 10.95
CA HIS A 417 -6.02 -5.11 10.60
C HIS A 417 -6.70 -4.55 9.35
N GLU A 418 -6.87 -5.37 8.30
CA GLU A 418 -7.56 -4.93 7.10
C GLU A 418 -9.03 -4.61 7.39
N GLY A 419 -9.68 -5.42 8.22
CA GLY A 419 -11.06 -5.16 8.66
C GLY A 419 -11.19 -3.88 9.49
N LEU A 420 -10.25 -3.60 10.38
CA LEU A 420 -10.20 -2.35 11.15
C LEU A 420 -9.95 -1.14 10.24
N LYS A 421 -9.10 -1.27 9.21
CA LYS A 421 -8.89 -0.22 8.20
C LYS A 421 -10.19 0.15 7.47
N LEU A 422 -11.08 -0.82 7.18
CA LEU A 422 -12.38 -0.53 6.59
C LEU A 422 -13.26 0.32 7.52
N ILE A 423 -13.28 0.02 8.82
CA ILE A 423 -14.01 0.82 9.80
C ILE A 423 -13.45 2.25 9.85
N ARG A 424 -12.15 2.40 10.02
CA ARG A 424 -11.44 3.70 10.07
C ARG A 424 -11.67 4.52 8.80
N ALA A 425 -11.61 3.89 7.61
CA ALA A 425 -11.86 4.54 6.35
C ALA A 425 -13.28 5.12 6.25
N ARG A 426 -14.28 4.47 6.87
CA ARG A 426 -15.65 4.97 6.91
C ARG A 426 -15.90 6.01 8.00
N LEU A 427 -15.20 5.89 9.14
CA LEU A 427 -15.22 6.93 10.18
C LEU A 427 -14.61 8.23 9.65
N ARG A 428 -13.42 8.15 9.03
CA ARG A 428 -12.71 9.33 8.54
C ARG A 428 -12.16 9.09 7.12
N PRO A 429 -13.02 9.21 6.09
CA PRO A 429 -12.55 9.18 4.71
C PRO A 429 -11.56 10.30 4.43
N ALA A 430 -10.64 10.09 3.49
CA ALA A 430 -9.65 11.10 3.13
C ALA A 430 -10.26 12.30 2.37
N ASP A 431 -11.40 12.09 1.72
CA ASP A 431 -12.04 13.05 0.80
C ASP A 431 -13.23 13.81 1.37
N GLY A 432 -13.63 13.58 2.63
CA GLY A 432 -14.79 14.28 3.15
C GLY A 432 -15.33 13.79 4.48
N GLY A 433 -16.64 13.98 4.66
CA GLY A 433 -17.34 13.64 5.89
C GLY A 433 -17.48 12.14 6.14
N PRO A 434 -17.89 11.77 7.37
CA PRO A 434 -18.07 10.37 7.76
C PRO A 434 -19.01 9.59 6.84
N ARG A 435 -18.74 8.28 6.70
CA ARG A 435 -19.61 7.32 5.99
C ARG A 435 -20.07 6.18 6.90
N LEU A 436 -19.87 6.33 8.20
CA LEU A 436 -20.36 5.45 9.24
C LEU A 436 -20.95 6.27 10.36
N TYR A 437 -22.22 6.04 10.64
CA TYR A 437 -22.97 6.71 11.68
C TYR A 437 -23.62 5.68 12.61
N ILE A 438 -23.78 6.00 13.87
CA ILE A 438 -24.27 5.10 14.91
C ILE A 438 -25.37 5.83 15.68
N LEU A 439 -26.55 5.23 15.76
CA LEU A 439 -27.61 5.79 16.58
C LEU A 439 -27.20 5.79 18.06
N ARG A 440 -27.56 6.84 18.77
CA ARG A 440 -27.27 7.01 20.19
C ARG A 440 -27.77 5.85 21.05
N SER A 441 -28.81 5.14 20.61
CA SER A 441 -29.36 3.96 21.28
C SER A 441 -28.42 2.73 21.22
N CYS A 442 -27.40 2.73 20.36
CA CYS A 442 -26.39 1.65 20.29
C CYS A 442 -25.26 1.89 21.31
N GLU A 443 -25.64 1.93 22.60
CA GLU A 443 -24.73 2.33 23.70
C GLU A 443 -23.54 1.40 23.86
N ARG A 444 -23.75 0.07 23.69
CA ARG A 444 -22.67 -0.93 23.84
C ARG A 444 -21.65 -0.84 22.71
N LEU A 445 -22.08 -0.61 21.47
CA LEU A 445 -21.19 -0.39 20.34
C LEU A 445 -20.38 0.88 20.54
N ILE A 446 -21.04 1.99 20.93
CA ILE A 446 -20.38 3.27 21.19
C ILE A 446 -19.33 3.12 22.28
N GLU A 447 -19.70 2.47 23.41
CA GLU A 447 -18.76 2.20 24.50
C GLU A 447 -17.59 1.36 24.03
N SER A 448 -17.86 0.29 23.27
CA SER A 448 -16.84 -0.62 22.74
C SER A 448 -15.86 0.12 21.83
N ILE A 449 -16.34 0.94 20.90
CA ILE A 449 -15.47 1.75 20.01
C ILE A 449 -14.55 2.67 20.82
N ARG A 450 -15.05 3.30 21.84
CA ARG A 450 -14.28 4.23 22.70
C ARG A 450 -13.23 3.54 23.55
N LYS A 451 -13.51 2.33 24.02
CA LYS A 451 -12.66 1.59 24.98
C LYS A 451 -11.75 0.56 24.31
N TYR A 452 -12.03 0.13 23.08
CA TYR A 452 -11.20 -0.85 22.39
C TYR A 452 -9.80 -0.31 22.15
N HIS A 453 -8.80 -0.95 22.72
CA HIS A 453 -7.44 -0.43 22.76
C HIS A 453 -6.40 -1.54 22.56
N TYR A 454 -5.18 -1.10 22.24
CA TYR A 454 -4.00 -1.96 22.25
C TYR A 454 -3.41 -2.07 23.65
N PRO A 455 -2.69 -3.17 23.97
CA PRO A 455 -2.03 -3.31 25.26
C PRO A 455 -1.15 -2.12 25.59
N ARG A 456 -1.32 -1.56 26.79
CA ARG A 456 -0.54 -0.42 27.25
C ARG A 456 0.92 -0.81 27.45
N GLY A 457 1.84 0.07 27.05
CA GLY A 457 3.28 -0.15 27.20
C GLY A 457 3.86 -1.23 26.27
N GLN A 458 3.08 -1.74 25.31
CA GLN A 458 3.52 -2.68 24.28
C GLN A 458 3.35 -2.09 22.87
N PRO A 459 4.21 -1.14 22.47
CA PRO A 459 4.06 -0.42 21.20
C PRO A 459 4.17 -1.33 19.96
N PHE A 460 4.72 -2.55 20.11
CA PHE A 460 4.89 -3.54 19.06
C PHE A 460 3.83 -4.64 19.05
N CYS A 461 2.84 -4.59 19.96
CA CYS A 461 1.77 -5.58 19.99
C CYS A 461 0.75 -5.30 18.87
N ASP A 462 0.66 -6.17 17.88
CA ASP A 462 -0.22 -5.99 16.73
C ASP A 462 -1.68 -6.35 16.99
N SER A 463 -1.98 -7.00 18.11
CA SER A 463 -3.34 -7.41 18.45
C SER A 463 -3.91 -6.51 19.54
N PRO A 464 -5.11 -5.92 19.34
CA PRO A 464 -5.83 -5.25 20.41
C PRO A 464 -6.16 -6.19 21.57
N GLU A 465 -6.42 -5.64 22.75
CA GLU A 465 -6.83 -6.42 23.92
C GLU A 465 -8.24 -7.00 23.71
N LYS A 466 -8.41 -8.24 24.20
CA LYS A 466 -9.71 -8.93 24.21
C LYS A 466 -10.31 -8.83 25.61
N ASP A 467 -10.84 -7.67 25.92
CA ASP A 467 -11.41 -7.33 27.23
C ASP A 467 -12.95 -7.24 27.22
N GLY A 468 -13.58 -7.75 26.11
CA GLY A 468 -15.01 -7.72 25.90
C GLY A 468 -15.51 -6.52 25.07
N HIS A 469 -14.63 -5.54 24.80
CA HIS A 469 -14.93 -4.44 23.89
C HIS A 469 -14.71 -4.82 22.42
N ASP A 470 -14.05 -5.93 22.15
CA ASP A 470 -13.82 -6.49 20.81
C ASP A 470 -15.09 -6.97 20.12
N HIS A 471 -16.04 -7.60 20.83
CA HIS A 471 -17.21 -8.26 20.24
C HIS A 471 -18.11 -7.35 19.39
N CYS A 472 -18.42 -6.14 19.87
CA CYS A 472 -19.25 -5.21 19.10
C CYS A 472 -18.48 -4.66 17.89
N VAL A 473 -17.19 -4.40 18.04
CA VAL A 473 -16.32 -3.96 16.94
C VAL A 473 -16.11 -5.06 15.92
N ASP A 474 -16.02 -6.33 16.34
CA ASP A 474 -15.93 -7.47 15.43
C ASP A 474 -17.22 -7.69 14.64
N ALA A 475 -18.40 -7.58 15.25
CA ALA A 475 -19.68 -7.62 14.54
C ALA A 475 -19.76 -6.51 13.46
N LEU A 476 -19.33 -5.28 13.78
CA LEU A 476 -19.23 -4.18 12.82
C LEU A 476 -18.23 -4.49 11.71
N ARG A 477 -17.09 -5.04 12.05
CA ARG A 477 -16.04 -5.43 11.10
C ARG A 477 -16.52 -6.50 10.13
N TYR A 478 -17.22 -7.54 10.59
CA TYR A 478 -17.79 -8.57 9.71
C TYR A 478 -18.85 -8.00 8.78
N MET A 479 -19.68 -7.08 9.25
CA MET A 479 -20.66 -6.38 8.42
C MET A 479 -19.98 -5.61 7.30
N LEU A 480 -19.00 -4.74 7.63
CA LEU A 480 -18.31 -3.89 6.65
C LEU A 480 -17.41 -4.70 5.70
N THR A 481 -16.75 -5.76 6.18
CA THR A 481 -15.97 -6.68 5.33
C THR A 481 -16.82 -7.31 4.22
N ASN A 482 -18.09 -7.59 4.49
CA ASN A 482 -19.00 -8.20 3.53
C ASN A 482 -19.76 -7.17 2.68
N LEU A 483 -19.79 -5.91 3.09
CA LEU A 483 -20.37 -4.81 2.33
C LEU A 483 -19.39 -4.32 1.26
N ASP A 484 -18.13 -4.08 1.64
CA ASP A 484 -17.11 -3.50 0.77
C ASP A 484 -16.49 -4.55 -0.17
N LYS A 485 -17.15 -4.76 -1.31
CA LYS A 485 -16.63 -5.58 -2.40
C LYS A 485 -15.56 -4.80 -3.14
N GLY A 486 -14.28 -4.99 -2.83
CA GLY A 486 -13.30 -4.41 -3.72
C GLY A 486 -11.95 -3.96 -3.16
N TYR A 487 -11.70 -4.14 -1.88
CA TYR A 487 -10.34 -4.00 -1.34
C TYR A 487 -9.59 -5.33 -1.38
N THR A 488 -9.56 -5.99 -2.54
CA THR A 488 -8.67 -7.14 -2.76
C THR A 488 -7.88 -6.92 -4.03
N SER A 489 -6.64 -7.33 -3.97
CA SER A 489 -5.53 -7.46 -4.92
C SER A 489 -5.82 -7.70 -6.42
N GLU A 490 -7.06 -7.70 -6.86
CA GLU A 490 -7.44 -7.85 -8.27
C GLU A 490 -7.44 -6.53 -9.07
N GLN A 491 -7.34 -5.37 -8.42
CA GLN A 491 -7.24 -4.06 -9.12
C GLN A 491 -5.80 -3.62 -9.40
N GLU A 492 -4.79 -4.40 -9.07
CA GLU A 492 -3.39 -4.11 -9.44
C GLU A 492 -3.09 -4.32 -10.93
N ASN A 493 -4.02 -4.89 -11.71
CA ASN A 493 -3.82 -5.22 -13.12
C ASN A 493 -4.30 -4.15 -14.11
N TYR A 494 -4.75 -2.97 -13.68
CA TYR A 494 -5.34 -1.96 -14.58
C TYR A 494 -4.43 -0.78 -14.96
N ILE A 495 -3.17 -0.76 -14.57
CA ILE A 495 -2.24 0.36 -14.87
C ILE A 495 -1.23 0.02 -15.99
N VAL A 496 -1.38 -1.09 -16.70
CA VAL A 496 -0.44 -1.48 -17.80
C VAL A 496 -1.07 -1.50 -19.17
N ALA A 497 -2.29 -0.98 -19.35
CA ALA A 497 -2.94 -0.94 -20.68
C ALA A 497 -3.37 0.49 -21.01
N GLY A 498 -2.44 1.31 -21.45
CA GLY A 498 -2.72 2.67 -21.92
C GLY A 498 -1.44 3.40 -22.29
N GLY A 499 -0.73 2.86 -23.27
CA GLY A 499 0.40 3.56 -23.89
C GLY A 499 0.16 3.67 -25.36
#